data_d307fe6f9949b4a6be423de9aaaa0d22
#
_entry.id   d307fe6f9949b4a6be423de9aaaa0d22
#
_cell.length_a   1.000
_cell.length_b   1.000
_cell.length_c   1.000
_cell.angle_alpha   90.00
_cell.angle_beta   90.00
_cell.angle_gamma   90.00
#
_symmetry.space_group_name_H-M   'P 1'
#
loop_
_entity.id
_entity.type
_entity.pdbx_description
1 polymer ?
#
loop_
_entity_poly.entity_id
_entity_poly.type
_entity_poly.pdbx_seq_one_letter_code
_entity_poly.pdbx_strand_id
1 'polypeptide(L)'
;PSFVVRSSSPEEIVAMHSGVIILGGSQLNVQTNSNGSVAALSKNGAILSVATANEDGLCQLNLDTPIDTPGTLDLVVTSYNHVPYETEINVIAPEGSYMLLNHFSLSSENSETVDFSQPGFLSVSLENVGTESSGPVYVSVTPQTNNVNILTAPMYSDSVFAGGLVEVGPFEFDVS
;
A
#
# COMPACT_ATOMS: atom_id res chain seq x y z
N PRO A 1 -30.03 -25.55 1.63
CA PRO A 1 -29.88 -24.60 0.52
C PRO A 1 -31.14 -23.74 0.46
N SER A 2 -30.97 -22.42 0.60
CA SER A 2 -32.07 -21.47 0.44
C SER A 2 -32.28 -21.20 -1.05
N PHE A 3 -33.52 -21.34 -1.49
CA PHE A 3 -33.88 -21.06 -2.87
C PHE A 3 -34.37 -19.60 -2.94
N VAL A 4 -33.61 -18.76 -3.67
CA VAL A 4 -33.98 -17.36 -3.89
C VAL A 4 -34.66 -17.28 -5.27
N VAL A 5 -35.94 -16.95 -5.30
CA VAL A 5 -36.67 -16.66 -6.55
C VAL A 5 -36.52 -15.17 -6.85
N ARG A 6 -35.87 -14.84 -7.98
CA ARG A 6 -35.82 -13.47 -8.48
C ARG A 6 -37.06 -13.20 -9.32
N SER A 7 -37.82 -12.16 -8.99
CA SER A 7 -39.05 -11.79 -9.65
C SER A 7 -38.90 -10.62 -10.65
N SER A 8 -37.72 -10.06 -10.77
CA SER A 8 -37.39 -8.98 -11.70
C SER A 8 -36.05 -9.24 -12.42
N SER A 9 -35.89 -8.64 -13.60
CA SER A 9 -34.60 -8.66 -14.29
C SER A 9 -33.58 -7.92 -13.47
N PRO A 10 -32.32 -8.41 -13.38
CA PRO A 10 -31.25 -7.66 -12.74
C PRO A 10 -31.02 -6.31 -13.41
N GLU A 11 -30.75 -5.29 -12.62
CA GLU A 11 -30.36 -3.96 -13.08
C GLU A 11 -28.83 -3.90 -13.23
N GLU A 12 -28.32 -2.96 -14.00
CA GLU A 12 -26.87 -2.76 -14.10
C GLU A 12 -26.36 -1.87 -12.99
N ILE A 13 -25.20 -2.24 -12.41
CA ILE A 13 -24.48 -1.35 -11.52
C ILE A 13 -23.74 -0.31 -12.36
N VAL A 14 -23.93 0.96 -12.03
CA VAL A 14 -23.12 2.06 -12.52
C VAL A 14 -22.15 2.44 -11.41
N ALA A 15 -20.85 2.33 -11.66
CA ALA A 15 -19.81 2.69 -10.71
C ALA A 15 -18.91 3.78 -11.30
N MET A 16 -18.70 4.85 -10.53
CA MET A 16 -17.77 5.94 -10.85
C MET A 16 -16.60 5.89 -9.87
N HIS A 17 -15.40 5.81 -10.40
CA HIS A 17 -14.16 5.71 -9.63
C HIS A 17 -12.98 6.22 -10.45
N SER A 18 -11.83 6.42 -9.80
CA SER A 18 -10.57 6.63 -10.53
C SER A 18 -10.16 5.33 -11.24
N GLY A 19 -9.76 5.41 -12.49
CA GLY A 19 -9.15 4.28 -13.23
C GLY A 19 -7.69 4.03 -12.85
N VAL A 20 -7.13 4.88 -11.98
CA VAL A 20 -5.74 4.80 -11.54
C VAL A 20 -5.62 5.03 -10.04
N ILE A 21 -4.64 4.35 -9.43
CA ILE A 21 -4.13 4.63 -8.08
C ILE A 21 -2.64 4.91 -8.21
N ILE A 22 -2.17 5.96 -7.52
CA ILE A 22 -0.74 6.25 -7.45
C ILE A 22 -0.08 5.28 -6.47
N LEU A 23 1.10 4.80 -6.80
CA LEU A 23 1.93 3.98 -5.93
C LEU A 23 2.11 4.66 -4.56
N GLY A 24 2.00 3.91 -3.48
CA GLY A 24 1.91 4.44 -2.11
C GLY A 24 0.48 4.85 -1.70
N GLY A 25 -0.49 4.80 -2.62
CA GLY A 25 -1.90 5.06 -2.31
C GLY A 25 -2.50 3.97 -1.42
N SER A 26 -3.36 4.40 -0.49
CA SER A 26 -4.00 3.52 0.50
C SER A 26 -5.53 3.60 0.47
N GLN A 27 -6.11 4.28 -0.51
CA GLN A 27 -7.56 4.49 -0.59
C GLN A 27 -8.06 4.56 -2.03
N LEU A 28 -9.23 3.96 -2.28
CA LEU A 28 -10.02 4.12 -3.50
C LEU A 28 -11.47 4.39 -3.14
N ASN A 29 -12.04 5.46 -3.67
CA ASN A 29 -13.46 5.77 -3.55
C ASN A 29 -14.22 5.30 -4.79
N VAL A 30 -15.32 4.60 -4.56
CA VAL A 30 -16.21 4.10 -5.62
C VAL A 30 -17.63 4.58 -5.32
N GLN A 31 -18.17 5.42 -6.20
CA GLN A 31 -19.56 5.88 -6.12
C GLN A 31 -20.44 4.97 -6.96
N THR A 32 -21.48 4.41 -6.36
CA THR A 32 -22.41 3.49 -7.03
C THR A 32 -23.83 4.05 -7.07
N ASN A 33 -24.64 3.56 -8.01
CA ASN A 33 -26.07 3.88 -8.09
C ASN A 33 -26.95 3.01 -7.16
N SER A 34 -26.36 2.14 -6.33
CA SER A 34 -27.10 1.21 -5.47
C SER A 34 -26.57 1.25 -4.04
N ASN A 35 -27.41 1.68 -3.10
CA ASN A 35 -27.09 1.68 -1.68
C ASN A 35 -26.92 0.24 -1.18
N GLY A 36 -25.94 0.03 -0.28
CA GLY A 36 -25.63 -1.30 0.25
C GLY A 36 -24.94 -2.22 -0.76
N SER A 37 -24.53 -1.72 -1.94
CA SER A 37 -23.62 -2.46 -2.80
C SER A 37 -22.29 -2.71 -2.10
N VAL A 38 -21.61 -3.79 -2.47
CA VAL A 38 -20.32 -4.18 -1.90
C VAL A 38 -19.28 -4.07 -3.00
N ALA A 39 -18.25 -3.24 -2.76
CA ALA A 39 -17.08 -3.14 -3.60
C ALA A 39 -15.91 -3.92 -2.98
N ALA A 40 -15.18 -4.66 -3.81
CA ALA A 40 -13.97 -5.38 -3.43
C ALA A 40 -12.83 -5.03 -4.39
N LEU A 41 -11.66 -4.74 -3.83
CA LEU A 41 -10.43 -4.51 -4.57
C LEU A 41 -9.48 -5.67 -4.31
N SER A 42 -8.90 -6.25 -5.37
CA SER A 42 -8.00 -7.39 -5.26
C SER A 42 -6.79 -7.24 -6.19
N LYS A 43 -5.72 -7.99 -5.87
CA LYS A 43 -4.50 -8.11 -6.71
C LYS A 43 -4.10 -9.58 -6.78
N ASN A 44 -3.96 -10.09 -7.99
CA ASN A 44 -3.57 -11.50 -8.23
C ASN A 44 -4.46 -12.50 -7.45
N GLY A 45 -5.76 -12.21 -7.32
CA GLY A 45 -6.70 -13.05 -6.57
C GLY A 45 -6.71 -12.86 -5.05
N ALA A 46 -5.82 -12.06 -4.48
CA ALA A 46 -5.83 -11.70 -3.06
C ALA A 46 -6.66 -10.44 -2.83
N ILE A 47 -7.63 -10.49 -1.93
CA ILE A 47 -8.46 -9.33 -1.56
C ILE A 47 -7.63 -8.36 -0.72
N LEU A 48 -7.56 -7.10 -1.15
CA LEU A 48 -6.86 -6.02 -0.48
C LEU A 48 -7.80 -5.18 0.40
N SER A 49 -9.04 -4.96 -0.06
CA SER A 49 -10.03 -4.17 0.67
C SER A 49 -11.44 -4.51 0.23
N VAL A 50 -12.39 -4.41 1.15
CA VAL A 50 -13.82 -4.54 0.89
C VAL A 50 -14.56 -3.42 1.61
N ALA A 51 -15.51 -2.78 0.94
CA ALA A 51 -16.35 -1.75 1.53
C ALA A 51 -17.81 -1.90 1.08
N THR A 52 -18.72 -1.55 1.95
CA THR A 52 -20.16 -1.47 1.63
C THR A 52 -20.52 0.00 1.38
N ALA A 53 -21.32 0.25 0.35
CA ALA A 53 -21.83 1.57 0.04
C ALA A 53 -22.70 2.11 1.19
N ASN A 54 -22.43 3.36 1.55
CA ASN A 54 -23.27 4.10 2.50
C ASN A 54 -24.63 4.51 1.87
N GLU A 55 -25.41 5.31 2.59
CA GLU A 55 -26.70 5.79 2.11
C GLU A 55 -26.62 6.66 0.85
N ASP A 56 -25.47 7.30 0.62
CA ASP A 56 -25.19 8.10 -0.57
C ASP A 56 -24.63 7.26 -1.73
N GLY A 57 -24.47 5.94 -1.55
CA GLY A 57 -23.91 5.02 -2.54
C GLY A 57 -22.37 5.03 -2.60
N LEU A 58 -21.67 5.63 -1.63
CA LEU A 58 -20.20 5.70 -1.60
C LEU A 58 -19.60 4.49 -0.88
N CYS A 59 -18.77 3.73 -1.58
CA CYS A 59 -17.84 2.73 -1.03
C CYS A 59 -16.46 3.37 -0.87
N GLN A 60 -15.94 3.40 0.35
CA GLN A 60 -14.59 3.85 0.65
C GLN A 60 -13.70 2.63 0.92
N LEU A 61 -12.94 2.21 -0.08
CA LEU A 61 -11.99 1.11 0.03
C LEU A 61 -10.68 1.63 0.64
N ASN A 62 -10.42 1.26 1.90
CA ASN A 62 -9.19 1.57 2.61
C ASN A 62 -8.30 0.33 2.61
N LEU A 63 -7.03 0.51 2.27
CA LEU A 63 -6.02 -0.54 2.25
C LEU A 63 -5.23 -0.51 3.57
N ASP A 64 -5.10 -1.64 4.23
CA ASP A 64 -4.31 -1.77 5.47
C ASP A 64 -2.83 -1.47 5.24
N THR A 65 -2.34 -1.81 4.04
CA THR A 65 -1.00 -1.46 3.57
C THR A 65 -1.10 -0.70 2.26
N PRO A 66 -0.32 0.39 2.09
CA PRO A 66 -0.24 1.09 0.81
C PRO A 66 0.22 0.16 -0.31
N ILE A 67 -0.20 0.47 -1.54
CA ILE A 67 0.23 -0.30 -2.71
C ILE A 67 1.70 0.03 -3.01
N ASP A 68 2.55 -0.99 -2.99
CA ASP A 68 4.01 -0.88 -3.09
C ASP A 68 4.59 -1.29 -4.46
N THR A 69 3.77 -1.90 -5.32
CA THR A 69 4.21 -2.39 -6.63
C THR A 69 3.27 -1.95 -7.74
N PRO A 70 3.80 -1.50 -8.90
CA PRO A 70 3.00 -1.20 -10.10
C PRO A 70 2.21 -2.41 -10.59
N GLY A 71 1.28 -2.17 -11.49
CA GLY A 71 0.48 -3.21 -12.14
C GLY A 71 -1.01 -2.89 -12.14
N THR A 72 -1.85 -3.91 -12.17
CA THR A 72 -3.31 -3.79 -12.17
C THR A 72 -3.92 -4.37 -10.90
N LEU A 73 -5.02 -3.78 -10.48
CA LEU A 73 -5.90 -4.27 -9.43
C LEU A 73 -7.26 -4.55 -10.04
N ASP A 74 -7.94 -5.60 -9.58
CA ASP A 74 -9.29 -5.92 -10.00
C ASP A 74 -10.29 -5.24 -9.03
N LEU A 75 -11.21 -4.45 -9.57
CA LEU A 75 -12.34 -3.88 -8.84
C LEU A 75 -13.62 -4.60 -9.25
N VAL A 76 -14.31 -5.17 -8.26
CA VAL A 76 -15.61 -5.81 -8.44
C VAL A 76 -16.62 -5.12 -7.53
N VAL A 77 -17.77 -4.73 -8.09
CA VAL A 77 -18.90 -4.19 -7.32
C VAL A 77 -20.12 -5.07 -7.53
N THR A 78 -20.73 -5.48 -6.42
CA THR A 78 -21.91 -6.33 -6.42
C THR A 78 -23.06 -5.71 -5.63
N SER A 79 -24.29 -5.98 -6.02
CA SER A 79 -25.50 -5.61 -5.27
C SER A 79 -26.60 -6.64 -5.50
N TYR A 80 -27.56 -6.68 -4.56
CA TYR A 80 -28.71 -7.57 -4.70
C TYR A 80 -29.51 -7.25 -5.96
N ASN A 81 -29.82 -8.27 -6.75
CA ASN A 81 -30.55 -8.17 -8.01
C ASN A 81 -29.94 -7.21 -9.06
N HIS A 82 -28.61 -7.10 -9.07
CA HIS A 82 -27.84 -6.36 -10.07
C HIS A 82 -26.85 -7.28 -10.80
N VAL A 83 -26.49 -6.88 -12.02
CA VAL A 83 -25.35 -7.46 -12.72
C VAL A 83 -24.07 -6.92 -12.09
N PRO A 84 -23.10 -7.76 -11.72
CA PRO A 84 -21.82 -7.28 -11.19
C PRO A 84 -21.11 -6.31 -12.13
N TYR A 85 -20.52 -5.27 -11.58
CA TYR A 85 -19.60 -4.39 -12.28
C TYR A 85 -18.17 -4.86 -12.02
N GLU A 86 -17.39 -5.05 -13.08
CA GLU A 86 -16.01 -5.52 -13.02
C GLU A 86 -15.13 -4.64 -13.88
N THR A 87 -13.98 -4.24 -13.35
CA THR A 87 -13.00 -3.42 -14.07
C THR A 87 -11.60 -3.55 -13.47
N GLU A 88 -10.59 -3.09 -14.21
CA GLU A 88 -9.21 -2.99 -13.75
C GLU A 88 -8.87 -1.54 -13.36
N ILE A 89 -8.09 -1.40 -12.29
CA ILE A 89 -7.51 -0.14 -11.81
C ILE A 89 -6.00 -0.20 -12.01
N ASN A 90 -5.44 0.75 -12.73
CA ASN A 90 -4.00 0.79 -12.96
C ASN A 90 -3.26 1.40 -11.77
N VAL A 91 -2.20 0.74 -11.30
CA VAL A 91 -1.26 1.30 -10.34
C VAL A 91 -0.10 1.91 -11.11
N ILE A 92 0.04 3.22 -11.02
CA ILE A 92 1.05 3.98 -11.75
C ILE A 92 2.05 4.64 -10.79
N ALA A 93 3.30 4.78 -11.24
CA ALA A 93 4.29 5.57 -10.51
C ALA A 93 3.87 7.06 -10.49
N PRO A 94 4.12 7.77 -9.37
CA PRO A 94 3.90 9.21 -9.32
C PRO A 94 4.86 9.94 -10.26
N GLU A 95 4.45 11.11 -10.76
CA GLU A 95 5.36 12.01 -11.46
C GLU A 95 6.44 12.53 -10.51
N GLY A 96 7.67 12.72 -11.03
CA GLY A 96 8.82 13.10 -10.21
C GLY A 96 9.53 11.92 -9.57
N SER A 97 10.34 12.18 -8.56
CA SER A 97 11.00 11.15 -7.76
C SER A 97 10.09 10.69 -6.61
N TYR A 98 10.04 9.40 -6.36
CA TYR A 98 9.25 8.83 -5.25
C TYR A 98 9.97 7.65 -4.63
N MET A 99 10.43 7.84 -3.37
CA MET A 99 11.19 6.82 -2.66
C MET A 99 10.27 5.92 -1.83
N LEU A 100 10.38 4.62 -2.02
CA LEU A 100 9.72 3.60 -1.21
C LEU A 100 10.74 2.77 -0.43
N LEU A 101 10.36 2.30 0.74
CA LEU A 101 11.09 1.26 1.45
C LEU A 101 10.89 -0.06 0.70
N ASN A 102 11.95 -0.54 0.05
CA ASN A 102 11.94 -1.82 -0.67
C ASN A 102 12.08 -2.97 0.32
N HIS A 103 13.12 -2.90 1.17
CA HIS A 103 13.35 -3.93 2.19
C HIS A 103 14.18 -3.36 3.34
N PHE A 104 14.20 -4.03 4.48
CA PHE A 104 15.09 -3.74 5.58
C PHE A 104 15.71 -5.02 6.13
N SER A 105 16.88 -4.90 6.75
CA SER A 105 17.53 -5.98 7.47
C SER A 105 17.90 -5.54 8.88
N LEU A 106 17.77 -6.47 9.82
CA LEU A 106 18.18 -6.30 11.20
C LEU A 106 19.29 -7.29 11.51
N SER A 107 20.31 -6.85 12.23
CA SER A 107 21.42 -7.70 12.68
C SER A 107 21.92 -7.25 14.05
N SER A 108 22.74 -8.07 14.71
CA SER A 108 23.58 -7.71 15.82
C SER A 108 25.03 -8.09 15.49
N GLU A 109 26.00 -7.78 16.36
CA GLU A 109 27.43 -7.99 16.08
C GLU A 109 27.77 -9.45 15.68
N ASN A 110 27.01 -10.44 16.15
CA ASN A 110 27.32 -11.85 15.95
C ASN A 110 26.12 -12.69 15.44
N SER A 111 25.00 -12.07 15.08
CA SER A 111 23.75 -12.77 14.73
C SER A 111 22.88 -11.94 13.78
N GLU A 112 22.09 -12.61 12.98
CA GLU A 112 20.99 -12.00 12.21
C GLU A 112 19.75 -11.69 13.08
N THR A 113 19.80 -12.01 14.37
CA THR A 113 18.75 -11.71 15.35
C THR A 113 19.24 -10.67 16.34
N VAL A 114 18.37 -9.73 16.71
CA VAL A 114 18.63 -8.71 17.72
C VAL A 114 18.40 -9.27 19.11
N ASP A 115 19.40 -9.12 20.00
CA ASP A 115 19.31 -9.51 21.40
C ASP A 115 19.24 -8.25 22.28
N PHE A 116 18.52 -8.30 23.40
CA PHE A 116 18.36 -7.20 24.37
C PHE A 116 19.67 -6.74 25.03
N SER A 117 20.72 -7.52 24.96
CA SER A 117 22.03 -7.22 25.60
C SER A 117 23.10 -6.74 24.63
N GLN A 118 22.77 -6.59 23.35
CA GLN A 118 23.74 -6.23 22.29
C GLN A 118 23.18 -5.08 21.43
N PRO A 119 24.03 -4.20 20.89
CA PRO A 119 23.60 -3.24 19.89
C PRO A 119 22.97 -3.91 18.68
N GLY A 120 21.82 -3.39 18.25
CA GLY A 120 21.17 -3.78 17.01
C GLY A 120 21.58 -2.84 15.88
N PHE A 121 21.57 -3.36 14.67
CA PHE A 121 21.87 -2.62 13.44
C PHE A 121 20.71 -2.80 12.46
N LEU A 122 20.19 -1.66 11.97
CA LEU A 122 19.14 -1.61 10.94
C LEU A 122 19.75 -1.05 9.65
N SER A 123 19.66 -1.80 8.56
CA SER A 123 19.93 -1.29 7.22
C SER A 123 18.61 -1.28 6.42
N VAL A 124 18.42 -0.24 5.61
CA VAL A 124 17.22 -0.06 4.78
C VAL A 124 17.61 0.05 3.32
N SER A 125 16.87 -0.65 2.47
CA SER A 125 16.96 -0.52 1.01
C SER A 125 15.78 0.30 0.53
N LEU A 126 16.05 1.40 -0.14
CA LEU A 126 15.05 2.30 -0.72
C LEU A 126 15.09 2.20 -2.23
N GLU A 127 13.93 2.22 -2.86
CA GLU A 127 13.75 2.22 -4.30
C GLU A 127 13.10 3.53 -4.75
N ASN A 128 13.65 4.13 -5.79
CA ASN A 128 12.99 5.25 -6.45
C ASN A 128 12.01 4.72 -7.51
N VAL A 129 10.75 4.60 -7.15
CA VAL A 129 9.68 4.14 -8.04
C VAL A 129 9.04 5.28 -8.84
N GLY A 130 9.53 6.49 -8.70
CA GLY A 130 9.13 7.64 -9.48
C GLY A 130 9.67 7.61 -10.91
N THR A 131 9.29 8.61 -11.69
CA THR A 131 9.67 8.74 -13.11
C THR A 131 10.93 9.58 -13.33
N GLU A 132 11.43 10.25 -12.29
CA GLU A 132 12.62 11.10 -12.33
C GLU A 132 13.64 10.70 -11.26
N SER A 133 14.90 11.09 -11.46
CA SER A 133 15.93 10.91 -10.44
C SER A 133 15.64 11.76 -9.21
N SER A 134 15.91 11.23 -8.03
CA SER A 134 15.83 12.00 -6.79
C SER A 134 16.99 12.99 -6.68
N GLY A 135 16.88 14.00 -5.83
CA GLY A 135 18.03 14.64 -5.21
C GLY A 135 18.68 13.71 -4.17
N PRO A 136 19.65 14.19 -3.38
CA PRO A 136 20.17 13.44 -2.23
C PRO A 136 19.04 13.04 -1.29
N VAL A 137 19.05 11.78 -0.85
CA VAL A 137 18.01 11.22 0.02
C VAL A 137 18.47 11.30 1.47
N TYR A 138 17.63 11.90 2.31
CA TYR A 138 17.85 11.98 3.75
C TYR A 138 17.02 10.92 4.46
N VAL A 139 17.66 10.07 5.25
CA VAL A 139 17.04 8.97 5.96
C VAL A 139 17.22 9.15 7.46
N SER A 140 16.10 9.13 8.19
CA SER A 140 16.08 9.13 9.65
C SER A 140 15.22 7.99 10.16
N VAL A 141 15.64 7.39 11.28
CA VAL A 141 14.89 6.35 11.99
C VAL A 141 14.32 6.94 13.26
N THR A 142 13.04 6.73 13.51
CA THR A 142 12.37 7.18 14.74
C THR A 142 11.67 6.00 15.39
N PRO A 143 12.00 5.66 16.65
CA PRO A 143 11.33 4.58 17.35
C PRO A 143 9.89 4.97 17.71
N GLN A 144 8.97 4.02 17.62
CA GLN A 144 7.58 4.22 18.03
C GLN A 144 7.32 3.87 19.50
N THR A 145 8.32 3.30 20.18
CA THR A 145 8.24 2.90 21.59
C THR A 145 9.43 3.46 22.37
N ASN A 146 9.27 3.64 23.69
CA ASN A 146 10.34 4.13 24.54
C ASN A 146 11.42 3.08 24.84
N ASN A 147 11.24 1.85 24.40
CA ASN A 147 12.16 0.74 24.66
C ASN A 147 13.26 0.62 23.61
N VAL A 148 13.20 1.42 22.55
CA VAL A 148 14.22 1.47 21.51
C VAL A 148 14.84 2.86 21.49
N ASN A 149 16.15 2.91 21.51
CA ASN A 149 16.92 4.15 21.43
C ASN A 149 17.83 4.12 20.21
N ILE A 150 17.66 5.07 19.29
CA ILE A 150 18.49 5.17 18.08
C ILE A 150 19.76 5.94 18.43
N LEU A 151 20.91 5.32 18.19
CA LEU A 151 22.24 5.86 18.50
C LEU A 151 22.89 6.57 17.29
N THR A 152 22.47 6.23 16.09
CA THR A 152 23.03 6.79 14.86
C THR A 152 22.28 8.05 14.43
N ALA A 153 23.03 9.09 14.08
CA ALA A 153 22.49 10.29 13.44
C ALA A 153 21.86 9.95 12.08
N PRO A 154 20.93 10.79 11.58
CA PRO A 154 20.38 10.61 10.24
C PRO A 154 21.47 10.55 9.16
N MET A 155 21.26 9.73 8.13
CA MET A 155 22.19 9.50 7.05
C MET A 155 21.71 10.08 5.72
N TYR A 156 22.65 10.37 4.84
CA TYR A 156 22.38 10.83 3.48
C TYR A 156 22.87 9.80 2.48
N SER A 157 22.15 9.65 1.38
CA SER A 157 22.64 8.97 0.18
C SER A 157 22.76 9.96 -0.97
N ASP A 158 23.50 9.58 -2.00
CA ASP A 158 23.50 10.28 -3.28
C ASP A 158 22.10 10.20 -3.95
N SER A 159 21.94 10.95 -5.05
CA SER A 159 20.72 10.89 -5.83
C SER A 159 20.51 9.49 -6.41
N VAL A 160 19.24 9.05 -6.43
CA VAL A 160 18.82 7.73 -6.93
C VAL A 160 18.04 7.92 -8.23
N PHE A 161 18.50 7.31 -9.32
CA PHE A 161 17.80 7.40 -10.61
C PHE A 161 16.45 6.66 -10.56
N ALA A 162 15.55 6.95 -11.49
CA ALA A 162 14.26 6.26 -11.62
C ALA A 162 14.45 4.75 -11.77
N GLY A 163 13.78 3.96 -10.94
CA GLY A 163 13.95 2.51 -10.84
C GLY A 163 15.22 2.07 -10.12
N GLY A 164 16.01 3.00 -9.56
CA GLY A 164 17.24 2.71 -8.83
C GLY A 164 16.99 2.35 -7.38
N LEU A 165 17.91 1.54 -6.83
CA LEU A 165 17.94 1.14 -5.42
C LEU A 165 19.13 1.82 -4.73
N VAL A 166 18.96 2.12 -3.43
CA VAL A 166 20.04 2.58 -2.56
C VAL A 166 19.92 1.91 -1.19
N GLU A 167 21.04 1.46 -0.65
CA GLU A 167 21.12 1.01 0.76
C GLU A 167 21.62 2.15 1.63
N VAL A 168 20.96 2.34 2.78
CA VAL A 168 21.30 3.33 3.80
C VAL A 168 21.34 2.64 5.17
N GLY A 169 22.42 2.85 5.89
CA GLY A 169 22.67 2.21 7.19
C GLY A 169 24.13 1.78 7.31
N PRO A 170 24.49 1.02 8.36
CA PRO A 170 23.58 0.59 9.43
C PRO A 170 23.23 1.71 10.42
N PHE A 171 21.98 1.77 10.83
CA PHE A 171 21.55 2.57 11.98
C PHE A 171 21.69 1.71 13.24
N GLU A 172 22.53 2.14 14.16
CA GLU A 172 22.74 1.48 15.44
C GLU A 172 21.62 1.88 16.42
N PHE A 173 21.13 0.90 17.18
CA PHE A 173 20.11 1.11 18.21
C PHE A 173 20.27 0.15 19.38
N ASP A 174 19.77 0.56 20.55
CA ASP A 174 19.65 -0.28 21.75
C ASP A 174 18.19 -0.63 22.01
N VAL A 175 17.98 -1.77 22.68
CA VAL A 175 16.68 -2.16 23.24
C VAL A 175 16.81 -2.28 24.75
N SER A 176 16.00 -1.53 25.51
CA SER A 176 16.01 -1.46 26.97
C SER A 176 14.73 -2.04 27.60
#